data_e34bcbce80db801a4ccc3ae7a7aad23a
#
_entry.id   e34bcbce80db801a4ccc3ae7a7aad23a
#
_cell.length_a   1.000
_cell.length_b   1.000
_cell.length_c   1.000
_cell.angle_alpha   90.00
_cell.angle_beta   90.00
_cell.angle_gamma   90.00
#
_symmetry.space_group_name_H-M   'P 1'
#
loop_
_entity.id
_entity.type
_entity.pdbx_description
1 polymer ?
#
loop_
_entity_poly.entity_id
_entity_poly.type
_entity_poly.pdbx_seq_one_letter_code
_entity_poly.pdbx_strand_id
1 'polypeptide(L)'
;VKLTVKLNARVPRAMHDAAADALSDIAEDDLRESNEVAPIEEGTLIRSGFTETDRRELTAQVAYDTPYAVKQHEDPTLRHDAGRKDHFLADTVEGNRKRHLEYLQKKVRGSV
;
A
#
# COMPACT_ATOMS: atom_id res chain seq x y z
N VAL A 1 10.11 5.74 2.94
CA VAL A 1 9.34 4.62 3.50
C VAL A 1 8.68 3.85 2.37
N LYS A 2 8.88 2.57 2.35
CA LYS A 2 8.43 1.70 1.27
C LYS A 2 7.92 0.38 1.84
N LEU A 3 6.72 -0.03 1.40
CA LEU A 3 6.20 -1.36 1.69
C LEU A 3 5.91 -2.09 0.38
N THR A 4 6.27 -3.36 0.34
CA THR A 4 6.07 -4.21 -0.83
C THR A 4 5.08 -5.32 -0.49
N VAL A 5 4.08 -5.48 -1.32
CA VAL A 5 3.15 -6.60 -1.28
C VAL A 5 3.53 -7.57 -2.39
N LYS A 6 3.82 -8.80 -2.03
CA LYS A 6 4.20 -9.83 -2.98
C LYS A 6 3.21 -10.98 -2.92
N LEU A 7 2.76 -11.43 -4.10
CA LEU A 7 1.93 -12.62 -4.17
C LEU A 7 2.82 -13.86 -4.19
N ASN A 8 2.78 -14.65 -3.10
CA ASN A 8 3.61 -15.84 -2.92
C ASN A 8 2.98 -17.11 -3.46
N ALA A 9 1.88 -17.02 -4.17
CA ALA A 9 1.20 -18.15 -4.76
C ALA A 9 1.59 -18.29 -6.22
N ARG A 10 1.62 -19.54 -6.71
CA ARG A 10 1.79 -19.81 -8.12
C ARG A 10 0.49 -19.49 -8.84
N VAL A 11 0.53 -18.52 -9.75
CA VAL A 11 -0.66 -18.07 -10.47
C VAL A 11 -0.65 -18.66 -11.89
N PRO A 12 -1.70 -19.38 -12.29
CA PRO A 12 -1.82 -19.84 -13.66
C PRO A 12 -1.78 -18.66 -14.66
N ARG A 13 -1.19 -18.88 -15.81
CA ARG A 13 -1.00 -17.85 -16.83
C ARG A 13 -2.30 -17.12 -17.19
N ALA A 14 -3.41 -17.85 -17.27
CA ALA A 14 -4.72 -17.29 -17.61
C ALA A 14 -5.24 -16.28 -16.55
N MET A 15 -4.70 -16.34 -15.33
CA MET A 15 -5.11 -15.48 -14.22
C MET A 15 -4.09 -14.37 -13.91
N HIS A 16 -2.97 -14.37 -14.63
CA HIS A 16 -1.85 -13.49 -14.31
C HIS A 16 -2.23 -11.99 -14.39
N ASP A 17 -2.92 -11.59 -15.44
CA ASP A 17 -3.32 -10.19 -15.60
C ASP A 17 -4.30 -9.75 -14.51
N ALA A 18 -5.26 -10.60 -14.15
CA ALA A 18 -6.19 -10.29 -13.08
C ALA A 18 -5.47 -10.16 -11.74
N ALA A 19 -4.48 -11.01 -11.47
CA ALA A 19 -3.67 -10.92 -10.25
C ALA A 19 -2.87 -9.62 -10.22
N ALA A 20 -2.26 -9.24 -11.34
CA ALA A 20 -1.51 -7.99 -11.45
C ALA A 20 -2.41 -6.76 -11.26
N ASP A 21 -3.60 -6.77 -11.88
CA ASP A 21 -4.57 -5.70 -11.71
C ASP A 21 -5.02 -5.58 -10.25
N ALA A 22 -5.27 -6.72 -9.60
CA ALA A 22 -5.67 -6.73 -8.20
C ALA A 22 -4.57 -6.17 -7.29
N LEU A 23 -3.31 -6.51 -7.53
CA LEU A 23 -2.19 -5.96 -6.76
C LEU A 23 -2.05 -4.46 -6.95
N SER A 24 -2.25 -3.96 -8.16
CA SER A 24 -2.24 -2.52 -8.43
C SER A 24 -3.36 -1.81 -7.66
N ASP A 25 -4.57 -2.36 -7.70
CA ASP A 25 -5.71 -1.81 -6.97
C ASP A 25 -5.47 -1.81 -5.44
N ILE A 26 -4.88 -2.87 -4.93
CA ILE A 26 -4.54 -3.00 -3.50
C ILE A 26 -3.54 -1.92 -3.09
N ALA A 27 -2.48 -1.72 -3.88
CA ALA A 27 -1.49 -0.70 -3.59
C ALA A 27 -2.09 0.71 -3.62
N GLU A 28 -2.94 1.01 -4.59
CA GLU A 28 -3.62 2.31 -4.68
C GLU A 28 -4.56 2.54 -3.49
N ASP A 29 -5.27 1.51 -3.06
CA ASP A 29 -6.16 1.59 -1.90
C ASP A 29 -5.37 1.82 -0.61
N ASP A 30 -4.24 1.12 -0.44
CA ASP A 30 -3.36 1.33 0.71
C ASP A 30 -2.79 2.74 0.72
N LEU A 31 -2.37 3.27 -0.44
CA LEU A 31 -1.88 4.64 -0.52
C LEU A 31 -2.96 5.64 -0.12
N ARG A 32 -4.17 5.47 -0.65
CA ARG A 32 -5.29 6.35 -0.34
C ARG A 32 -5.60 6.37 1.16
N GLU A 33 -5.72 5.20 1.77
CA GLU A 33 -6.02 5.10 3.20
C GLU A 33 -4.87 5.57 4.08
N SER A 34 -3.63 5.26 3.68
CA SER A 34 -2.44 5.75 4.36
C SER A 34 -2.39 7.28 4.38
N ASN A 35 -2.74 7.92 3.27
CA ASN A 35 -2.80 9.38 3.19
C ASN A 35 -3.83 9.98 4.15
N GLU A 36 -4.90 9.25 4.47
CA GLU A 36 -5.92 9.73 5.40
C GLU A 36 -5.41 9.80 6.85
N VAL A 37 -4.41 9.02 7.21
CA VAL A 37 -3.86 8.95 8.57
C VAL A 37 -2.42 9.44 8.67
N ALA A 38 -1.77 9.74 7.54
CA ALA A 38 -0.42 10.28 7.53
C ALA A 38 -0.37 11.69 8.10
N PRO A 39 0.76 12.09 8.72
CA PRO A 39 0.93 13.48 9.16
C PRO A 39 0.81 14.46 8.01
N ILE A 40 0.09 15.57 8.23
CA ILE A 40 -0.24 16.54 7.18
C ILE A 40 0.46 17.90 7.32
N GLU A 41 1.32 18.06 8.33
CA GLU A 41 1.89 19.34 8.73
C GLU A 41 2.46 20.17 7.57
N GLU A 42 3.07 19.53 6.58
CA GLU A 42 3.64 20.22 5.42
C GLU A 42 2.99 19.83 4.09
N GLY A 43 2.11 18.84 4.08
CA GLY A 43 1.50 18.34 2.86
C GLY A 43 2.46 17.66 1.90
N THR A 44 3.76 17.89 2.02
CA THR A 44 4.80 17.32 1.17
C THR A 44 4.85 15.80 1.28
N LEU A 45 4.69 15.28 2.48
CA LEU A 45 4.68 13.84 2.73
C LEU A 45 3.59 13.16 1.90
N ILE A 46 2.35 13.65 2.00
CA ILE A 46 1.21 13.06 1.30
C ILE A 46 1.40 13.14 -0.21
N ARG A 47 1.87 14.28 -0.72
CA ARG A 47 2.12 14.47 -2.15
C ARG A 47 3.25 13.59 -2.69
N SER A 48 4.15 13.12 -1.83
CA SER A 48 5.26 12.25 -2.24
C SER A 48 4.87 10.79 -2.37
N GLY A 49 3.66 10.42 -1.95
CA GLY A 49 3.18 9.04 -2.01
C GLY A 49 2.97 8.57 -3.43
N PHE A 50 3.41 7.36 -3.71
CA PHE A 50 3.22 6.74 -5.02
C PHE A 50 3.16 5.22 -4.90
N THR A 51 2.67 4.58 -5.96
CA THR A 51 2.67 3.14 -6.09
C THR A 51 3.41 2.70 -7.34
N GLU A 52 4.00 1.51 -7.29
CA GLU A 52 4.57 0.86 -8.45
C GLU A 52 4.17 -0.61 -8.42
N THR A 53 3.76 -1.15 -9.57
CA THR A 53 3.42 -2.55 -9.70
C THR A 53 4.33 -3.21 -10.71
N ASP A 54 5.00 -4.28 -10.29
CA ASP A 54 5.75 -5.15 -11.19
C ASP A 54 4.82 -6.30 -11.59
N ARG A 55 4.25 -6.20 -12.77
CA ARG A 55 3.25 -7.15 -13.25
C ARG A 55 3.84 -8.53 -13.52
N ARG A 56 5.10 -8.57 -13.89
CA ARG A 56 5.82 -9.81 -14.16
C ARG A 56 6.06 -10.60 -12.89
N GLU A 57 6.56 -9.92 -11.86
CA GLU A 57 6.91 -10.53 -10.58
C GLU A 57 5.72 -10.63 -9.63
N LEU A 58 4.58 -10.04 -9.97
CA LEU A 58 3.39 -9.96 -9.13
C LEU A 58 3.71 -9.35 -7.77
N THR A 59 4.34 -8.18 -7.81
CA THR A 59 4.62 -7.37 -6.63
C THR A 59 4.06 -5.97 -6.82
N ALA A 60 3.66 -5.33 -5.74
CA ALA A 60 3.26 -3.94 -5.74
C ALA A 60 3.91 -3.22 -4.58
N GLN A 61 4.31 -1.96 -4.79
CA GLN A 61 4.92 -1.13 -3.77
C GLN A 61 4.06 0.07 -3.48
N VAL A 62 4.01 0.44 -2.21
CA VAL A 62 3.51 1.73 -1.74
C VAL A 62 4.67 2.44 -1.07
N ALA A 63 4.95 3.67 -1.45
CA ALA A 63 6.11 4.39 -0.94
C ALA A 63 5.83 5.87 -0.77
N TYR A 64 6.57 6.47 0.14
CA TYR A 64 6.66 7.91 0.33
C TYR A 64 8.11 8.33 0.11
N ASP A 65 8.32 9.26 -0.79
CA ASP A 65 9.65 9.60 -1.29
C ASP A 65 10.10 10.99 -0.85
N THR A 66 10.16 11.19 0.48
CA THR A 66 10.81 12.36 1.05
C THR A 66 11.74 11.95 2.17
N PRO A 67 12.82 12.70 2.42
CA PRO A 67 13.68 12.45 3.59
C PRO A 67 12.93 12.53 4.92
N TYR A 68 11.83 13.26 4.94
CA TYR A 68 11.00 13.46 6.12
C TYR A 68 10.06 12.28 6.40
N ALA A 69 9.79 11.45 5.39
CA ALA A 69 8.82 10.38 5.49
C ALA A 69 9.21 9.33 6.52
N VAL A 70 10.48 8.95 6.56
CA VAL A 70 10.98 7.95 7.52
C VAL A 70 10.76 8.43 8.95
N LYS A 71 11.11 9.68 9.23
CA LYS A 71 10.95 10.27 10.56
C LYS A 71 9.48 10.34 10.97
N GLN A 72 8.60 10.77 10.08
CA GLN A 72 7.17 10.85 10.35
C GLN A 72 6.53 9.48 10.57
N HIS A 73 7.06 8.45 9.90
CA HIS A 73 6.54 7.09 10.03
C HIS A 73 7.04 6.38 11.29
N GLU A 74 8.32 6.57 11.64
CA GLU A 74 8.99 5.76 12.65
C GLU A 74 9.01 6.38 14.06
N ASP A 75 8.90 7.69 14.19
CA ASP A 75 9.11 8.38 15.46
C ASP A 75 7.81 8.65 16.21
N PRO A 76 7.50 7.88 17.27
CA PRO A 76 6.27 8.07 18.04
C PRO A 76 6.29 9.33 18.90
N THR A 77 7.45 10.00 19.04
CA THR A 77 7.56 11.23 19.83
C THR A 77 7.10 12.47 19.07
N LEU A 78 6.95 12.36 17.74
CA LEU A 78 6.48 13.47 16.93
C LEU A 78 5.00 13.74 17.17
N ARG A 79 4.64 15.02 17.20
CA ARG A 79 3.27 15.44 17.33
C ARG A 79 2.51 15.28 16.01
N HIS A 80 1.35 14.67 16.08
CA HIS A 80 0.46 14.48 14.93
C HIS A 80 -0.90 15.10 15.20
N ASP A 81 -1.58 15.51 14.12
CA ASP A 81 -2.96 15.97 14.20
C ASP A 81 -3.89 14.82 14.59
N ALA A 82 -5.08 15.17 15.09
CA ALA A 82 -6.08 14.18 15.46
C ALA A 82 -6.40 13.23 14.28
N GLY A 83 -6.36 11.93 14.53
CA GLY A 83 -6.60 10.91 13.51
C GLY A 83 -5.39 10.61 12.65
N ARG A 84 -4.27 11.32 12.83
CA ARG A 84 -3.01 11.07 12.14
C ARG A 84 -2.06 10.33 13.08
N LYS A 85 -1.16 9.52 12.55
CA LYS A 85 -0.31 8.66 13.39
C LYS A 85 1.03 8.34 12.76
N ASP A 86 1.97 7.90 13.62
CA ASP A 86 3.21 7.26 13.20
C ASP A 86 2.88 5.86 12.63
N HIS A 87 3.85 5.22 12.01
CA HIS A 87 3.67 3.90 11.36
C HIS A 87 2.43 3.83 10.45
N PHE A 88 2.02 4.98 9.91
CA PHE A 88 0.77 5.12 9.16
C PHE A 88 0.68 4.17 7.97
N LEU A 89 1.78 3.96 7.24
CA LEU A 89 1.78 3.06 6.09
C LEU A 89 1.73 1.59 6.52
N ALA A 90 2.58 1.19 7.45
CA ALA A 90 2.63 -0.18 7.93
C ALA A 90 1.31 -0.62 8.56
N ASP A 91 0.72 0.24 9.39
CA ASP A 91 -0.56 -0.04 10.05
C ASP A 91 -1.70 -0.16 9.04
N THR A 92 -1.70 0.70 8.02
CA THR A 92 -2.72 0.66 6.97
C THR A 92 -2.65 -0.64 6.18
N VAL A 93 -1.47 -1.03 5.74
CA VAL A 93 -1.27 -2.27 4.97
C VAL A 93 -1.66 -3.48 5.79
N GLU A 94 -1.23 -3.54 7.05
CA GLU A 94 -1.55 -4.67 7.92
C GLU A 94 -3.05 -4.72 8.24
N GLY A 95 -3.66 -3.57 8.52
CA GLY A 95 -5.09 -3.49 8.81
C GLY A 95 -5.98 -3.92 7.65
N ASN A 96 -5.51 -3.73 6.41
CA ASN A 96 -6.27 -4.07 5.21
C ASN A 96 -5.98 -5.47 4.67
N ARG A 97 -5.02 -6.17 5.25
CA ARG A 97 -4.51 -7.43 4.71
C ARG A 97 -5.58 -8.46 4.40
N LYS A 98 -6.47 -8.71 5.35
CA LYS A 98 -7.55 -9.69 5.19
C LYS A 98 -8.50 -9.29 4.07
N ARG A 99 -8.93 -8.05 4.06
CA ARG A 99 -9.85 -7.51 3.04
C ARG A 99 -9.22 -7.56 1.65
N HIS A 100 -7.94 -7.20 1.56
CA HIS A 100 -7.21 -7.21 0.29
C HIS A 100 -6.98 -8.63 -0.23
N LEU A 101 -6.73 -9.59 0.65
CA LEU A 101 -6.60 -10.99 0.24
C LEU A 101 -7.92 -11.51 -0.34
N GLU A 102 -9.04 -11.20 0.30
CA GLU A 102 -10.36 -11.59 -0.20
C GLU A 102 -10.65 -10.96 -1.57
N TYR A 103 -10.30 -9.69 -1.74
CA TYR A 103 -10.44 -8.99 -3.02
C TYR A 103 -9.61 -9.66 -4.12
N LEU A 104 -8.35 -9.96 -3.82
CA LEU A 104 -7.44 -10.63 -4.76
C LEU A 104 -8.01 -11.97 -5.21
N GLN A 105 -8.44 -12.79 -4.26
CA GLN A 105 -9.00 -14.11 -4.56
C GLN A 105 -10.24 -14.01 -5.45
N LYS A 106 -11.13 -13.08 -5.14
CA LYS A 106 -12.36 -12.88 -5.89
C LYS A 106 -12.07 -12.42 -7.32
N LYS A 107 -11.15 -11.50 -7.49
CA LYS A 107 -10.79 -10.96 -8.82
C LYS A 107 -10.12 -12.03 -9.68
N VAL A 108 -9.23 -12.82 -9.11
CA VAL A 108 -8.56 -13.90 -9.83
C VAL A 108 -9.55 -14.97 -10.26
N ARG A 109 -10.48 -15.37 -9.39
CA ARG A 109 -11.55 -16.31 -9.74
C ARG A 109 -12.42 -15.80 -10.87
N GLY A 110 -12.77 -14.53 -10.85
CA GLY A 110 -13.61 -13.92 -11.86
C GLY A 110 -12.98 -13.82 -13.25
N SER A 111 -11.66 -14.08 -13.36
CA SER A 111 -10.93 -14.02 -14.62
C SER A 111 -10.97 -15.32 -15.41
N VAL A 112 -11.58 -16.38 -14.89
CA VAL A 112 -11.61 -17.71 -15.48
C VAL A 112 -12.96 -18.01 -16.09
#